data_bb5d5258edb5c46d49a28486cedd5a39
#
_entry.id   bb5d5258edb5c46d49a28486cedd5a39
#
_cell.length_a   1.000
_cell.length_b   1.000
_cell.length_c   1.000
_cell.angle_alpha   90.00
_cell.angle_beta   90.00
_cell.angle_gamma   90.00
#
_symmetry.space_group_name_H-M   'P 1'
#
loop_
_entity.id
_entity.type
_entity.pdbx_description
1 polymer ?
#
loop_
_entity_poly.entity_id
_entity_poly.type
_entity_poly.pdbx_seq_one_letter_code
_entity_poly.pdbx_strand_id
1 'polypeptide(L)'
;MSCETIAQLTLSFLTACAAIFSLIISVKTLKQNSRMIEASTRPLIKPYLSVSYVRQPTYYLILKNFGNSSAKITKFECDFDLSTITYPEFDAPFANIIGAEFPPSHKIFSQLVRLELEKITLDYFRTHKKPFAINIFVEYISDSNAIYSENTDINIGHISGVLHSRPHPNNSETSLRNIADGIIDLGEKFL
;
A
#
# COMPACT_ATOMS: atom_id res chain seq x y z
N MET A 1 -40.31 -2.19 58.37
CA MET A 1 -39.34 -1.40 57.57
C MET A 1 -39.99 -0.05 57.31
N SER A 2 -39.30 1.03 57.65
CA SER A 2 -39.79 2.35 57.35
C SER A 2 -39.74 2.64 55.84
N CYS A 3 -40.59 3.49 55.31
CA CYS A 3 -40.62 3.85 53.91
C CYS A 3 -39.25 4.42 53.43
N GLU A 4 -38.52 5.11 54.33
CA GLU A 4 -37.16 5.63 54.09
C GLU A 4 -36.12 4.54 53.85
N THR A 5 -36.19 3.42 54.61
CA THR A 5 -35.24 2.32 54.43
C THR A 5 -35.43 1.59 53.10
N ILE A 6 -36.65 1.50 52.62
CA ILE A 6 -36.95 0.91 51.30
C ILE A 6 -36.43 1.83 50.20
N ALA A 7 -36.67 3.15 50.32
CA ALA A 7 -36.17 4.14 49.35
C ALA A 7 -34.64 4.18 49.24
N GLN A 8 -33.95 4.11 50.38
CA GLN A 8 -32.49 4.04 50.41
C GLN A 8 -31.92 2.76 49.76
N LEU A 9 -32.55 1.58 50.05
CA LEU A 9 -32.17 0.33 49.41
C LEU A 9 -32.35 0.32 47.90
N THR A 10 -33.47 0.87 47.42
CA THR A 10 -33.72 0.94 45.98
C THR A 10 -32.74 1.90 45.29
N LEU A 11 -32.45 3.05 45.90
CA LEU A 11 -31.47 3.98 45.37
C LEU A 11 -30.06 3.38 45.31
N SER A 12 -29.62 2.68 46.37
CA SER A 12 -28.34 2.00 46.42
C SER A 12 -28.24 0.88 45.38
N PHE A 13 -29.30 0.16 45.13
CA PHE A 13 -29.31 -0.85 44.07
C PHE A 13 -29.23 -0.24 42.69
N LEU A 14 -29.93 0.86 42.45
CA LEU A 14 -29.91 1.57 41.18
C LEU A 14 -28.52 2.13 40.88
N THR A 15 -27.84 2.72 41.88
CA THR A 15 -26.49 3.26 41.74
C THR A 15 -25.49 2.14 41.50
N ALA A 16 -25.62 0.99 42.16
CA ALA A 16 -24.75 -0.18 41.92
C ALA A 16 -24.91 -0.70 40.47
N CYS A 17 -26.14 -0.81 39.98
CA CYS A 17 -26.40 -1.18 38.60
C CYS A 17 -25.78 -0.18 37.60
N ALA A 18 -25.99 1.12 37.83
CA ALA A 18 -25.39 2.17 36.99
C ALA A 18 -23.85 2.10 36.96
N ALA A 19 -23.21 1.84 38.11
CA ALA A 19 -21.76 1.70 38.18
C ALA A 19 -21.27 0.48 37.37
N ILE A 20 -21.97 -0.65 37.44
CA ILE A 20 -21.63 -1.85 36.67
C ILE A 20 -21.77 -1.56 35.16
N PHE A 21 -22.86 -0.93 34.74
CA PHE A 21 -23.05 -0.55 33.34
C PHE A 21 -21.96 0.41 32.84
N SER A 22 -21.61 1.40 33.64
CA SER A 22 -20.54 2.35 33.34
C SER A 22 -19.19 1.63 33.17
N LEU A 23 -18.87 0.66 34.02
CA LEU A 23 -17.66 -0.14 33.91
C LEU A 23 -17.62 -0.95 32.62
N ILE A 24 -18.71 -1.59 32.25
CA ILE A 24 -18.82 -2.37 31.00
C ILE A 24 -18.61 -1.49 29.79
N ILE A 25 -19.26 -0.31 29.77
CA ILE A 25 -19.10 0.65 28.67
C ILE A 25 -17.63 1.13 28.59
N SER A 26 -17.02 1.46 29.72
CA SER A 26 -15.63 1.92 29.78
C SER A 26 -14.67 0.89 29.21
N VAL A 27 -14.79 -0.38 29.61
CA VAL A 27 -13.95 -1.48 29.09
C VAL A 27 -14.15 -1.67 27.57
N LYS A 28 -15.41 -1.59 27.11
CA LYS A 28 -15.73 -1.71 25.68
C LYS A 28 -15.14 -0.55 24.87
N THR A 29 -15.22 0.67 25.39
CA THR A 29 -14.65 1.86 24.77
C THR A 29 -13.12 1.80 24.70
N LEU A 30 -12.47 1.38 25.79
CA LEU A 30 -11.01 1.19 25.80
C LEU A 30 -10.56 0.16 24.76
N LYS A 31 -11.26 -0.96 24.65
CA LYS A 31 -10.97 -1.98 23.63
C LYS A 31 -11.18 -1.46 22.21
N GLN A 32 -12.20 -0.65 21.99
CA GLN A 32 -12.46 -0.04 20.69
C GLN A 32 -11.41 1.01 20.34
N ASN A 33 -11.02 1.87 21.29
CA ASN A 33 -9.94 2.85 21.11
C ASN A 33 -8.61 2.18 20.81
N SER A 34 -8.26 1.12 21.52
CA SER A 34 -7.02 0.36 21.27
C SER A 34 -6.99 -0.20 19.84
N ARG A 35 -8.10 -0.75 19.37
CA ARG A 35 -8.20 -1.24 17.97
C ARG A 35 -8.08 -0.12 16.94
N MET A 36 -8.67 1.06 17.21
CA MET A 36 -8.55 2.22 16.31
C MET A 36 -7.11 2.74 16.26
N ILE A 37 -6.42 2.80 17.41
CA ILE A 37 -5.02 3.20 17.48
C ILE A 37 -4.16 2.20 16.69
N GLU A 38 -4.33 0.90 16.91
CA GLU A 38 -3.63 -0.13 16.16
C GLU A 38 -3.88 -0.01 14.65
N ALA A 39 -5.11 0.16 14.22
CA ALA A 39 -5.46 0.32 12.82
C ALA A 39 -4.85 1.58 12.18
N SER A 40 -4.70 2.67 12.94
CA SER A 40 -4.11 3.93 12.48
C SER A 40 -2.58 3.93 12.50
N THR A 41 -1.97 3.11 13.34
CA THR A 41 -0.50 3.06 13.50
C THR A 41 0.15 1.88 12.80
N ARG A 42 -0.63 0.88 12.38
CA ARG A 42 -0.06 -0.32 11.74
C ARG A 42 0.74 0.02 10.47
N PRO A 43 1.78 -0.72 10.15
CA PRO A 43 2.41 -0.64 8.86
C PRO A 43 1.45 -1.14 7.77
N LEU A 44 1.57 -0.62 6.57
CA LEU A 44 0.79 -1.05 5.41
C LEU A 44 1.70 -1.09 4.18
N ILE A 45 2.30 -2.24 3.91
CA ILE A 45 3.18 -2.41 2.76
C ILE A 45 2.36 -2.90 1.58
N LYS A 46 2.32 -2.09 0.51
CA LYS A 46 1.60 -2.45 -0.72
C LYS A 46 2.46 -2.24 -1.97
N PRO A 47 2.42 -3.20 -2.90
CA PRO A 47 2.93 -3.00 -4.24
C PRO A 47 1.94 -2.18 -5.08
N TYR A 48 2.48 -1.35 -5.95
CA TYR A 48 1.70 -0.64 -6.97
C TYR A 48 2.56 -0.33 -8.19
N LEU A 49 1.91 -0.06 -9.31
CA LEU A 49 2.56 0.34 -10.54
C LEU A 49 2.51 1.86 -10.68
N SER A 50 3.64 2.45 -11.07
CA SER A 50 3.74 3.87 -11.36
C SER A 50 4.35 4.08 -12.74
N VAL A 51 3.94 5.16 -13.40
CA VAL A 51 4.46 5.52 -14.72
C VAL A 51 5.10 6.91 -14.65
N SER A 52 6.31 7.03 -15.16
CA SER A 52 6.97 8.32 -15.34
C SER A 52 6.93 8.72 -16.80
N TYR A 53 6.68 10.01 -17.05
CA TYR A 53 6.55 10.56 -18.39
C TYR A 53 7.65 11.56 -18.76
N VAL A 54 8.79 11.56 -18.08
CA VAL A 54 9.85 12.59 -18.26
C VAL A 54 10.37 12.65 -19.70
N ARG A 55 10.65 11.52 -20.33
CA ARG A 55 11.10 11.43 -21.73
C ARG A 55 10.28 10.41 -22.52
N GLN A 56 10.21 9.21 -22.00
CA GLN A 56 9.40 8.12 -22.51
C GLN A 56 8.65 7.50 -21.34
N PRO A 57 7.43 6.98 -21.57
CA PRO A 57 6.73 6.31 -20.50
C PRO A 57 7.58 5.16 -19.93
N THR A 58 8.00 5.31 -18.69
CA THR A 58 8.77 4.32 -17.96
C THR A 58 7.92 3.77 -16.83
N TYR A 59 7.82 2.46 -16.75
CA TYR A 59 7.00 1.77 -15.77
C TYR A 59 7.86 1.35 -14.60
N TYR A 60 7.34 1.54 -13.39
CA TYR A 60 7.99 1.15 -12.15
C TYR A 60 7.05 0.30 -11.32
N LEU A 61 7.51 -0.88 -10.91
CA LEU A 61 6.88 -1.61 -9.83
C LEU A 61 7.45 -1.10 -8.52
N ILE A 62 6.60 -0.57 -7.67
CA ILE A 62 6.99 0.06 -6.42
C ILE A 62 6.36 -0.70 -5.26
N LEU A 63 7.17 -1.00 -4.25
CA LEU A 63 6.71 -1.48 -2.96
C LEU A 63 6.88 -0.35 -1.95
N LYS A 64 5.80 0.08 -1.32
CA LYS A 64 5.80 1.23 -0.39
C LYS A 64 5.08 0.90 0.89
N ASN A 65 5.62 1.41 2.00
CA ASN A 65 4.91 1.43 3.28
C ASN A 65 4.02 2.68 3.35
N PHE A 66 2.72 2.47 3.25
CA PHE A 66 1.69 3.51 3.40
C PHE A 66 1.24 3.69 4.85
N GLY A 67 1.74 2.86 5.76
CA GLY A 67 1.41 2.93 7.18
C GLY A 67 2.28 3.90 7.95
N ASN A 68 1.95 4.07 9.23
CA ASN A 68 2.60 5.02 10.12
C ASN A 68 3.66 4.39 11.04
N SER A 69 3.91 3.09 10.95
CA SER A 69 4.97 2.40 11.69
C SER A 69 5.88 1.62 10.75
N SER A 70 7.06 1.28 11.25
CA SER A 70 8.04 0.48 10.51
C SER A 70 7.60 -0.98 10.44
N ALA A 71 8.07 -1.67 9.42
CA ALA A 71 7.90 -3.09 9.27
C ALA A 71 9.11 -3.75 8.64
N LYS A 72 9.33 -5.02 8.93
CA LYS A 72 10.35 -5.85 8.33
C LYS A 72 9.68 -6.93 7.48
N ILE A 73 10.07 -7.01 6.21
CA ILE A 73 9.51 -8.00 5.29
C ILE A 73 10.04 -9.39 5.65
N THR A 74 9.13 -10.34 5.81
CA THR A 74 9.43 -11.75 6.08
C THR A 74 9.22 -12.64 4.89
N LYS A 75 8.28 -12.27 4.00
CA LYS A 75 7.96 -13.06 2.83
C LYS A 75 7.54 -12.15 1.67
N PHE A 76 8.01 -12.48 0.47
CA PHE A 76 7.62 -11.83 -0.77
C PHE A 76 7.43 -12.90 -1.84
N GLU A 77 6.25 -12.98 -2.41
CA GLU A 77 5.91 -13.91 -3.48
C GLU A 77 5.20 -13.18 -4.60
N CYS A 78 5.52 -13.58 -5.82
CA CYS A 78 4.85 -13.10 -7.02
C CYS A 78 4.46 -14.31 -7.87
N ASP A 79 3.25 -14.30 -8.40
CA ASP A 79 2.76 -15.36 -9.31
C ASP A 79 3.38 -15.31 -10.70
N PHE A 80 4.15 -14.25 -10.97
CA PHE A 80 4.81 -14.00 -12.24
C PHE A 80 6.32 -13.80 -12.03
N ASP A 81 7.14 -14.31 -12.95
CA ASP A 81 8.58 -14.10 -12.93
C ASP A 81 8.92 -12.66 -13.36
N LEU A 82 9.14 -11.80 -12.38
CA LEU A 82 9.45 -10.39 -12.58
C LEU A 82 10.75 -10.17 -13.37
N SER A 83 11.68 -11.13 -13.39
CA SER A 83 12.93 -11.03 -14.14
C SER A 83 12.71 -10.94 -15.65
N THR A 84 11.59 -11.46 -16.14
CA THR A 84 11.22 -11.42 -17.56
C THR A 84 10.82 -10.02 -18.06
N ILE A 85 10.40 -9.16 -17.14
CA ILE A 85 9.92 -7.79 -17.43
C ILE A 85 10.80 -6.69 -16.84
N THR A 86 11.93 -7.05 -16.23
CA THR A 86 12.90 -6.10 -15.68
C THR A 86 14.16 -6.06 -16.52
N TYR A 87 14.98 -5.03 -16.35
CA TYR A 87 16.26 -4.94 -17.04
C TYR A 87 17.22 -6.01 -16.51
N PRO A 88 17.91 -6.76 -17.40
CA PRO A 88 18.83 -7.84 -17.02
C PRO A 88 20.02 -7.38 -16.16
N GLU A 89 20.34 -6.09 -16.21
CA GLU A 89 21.43 -5.47 -15.43
C GLU A 89 21.10 -5.35 -13.94
N PHE A 90 19.82 -5.44 -13.59
CA PHE A 90 19.37 -5.47 -12.21
C PHE A 90 19.05 -6.92 -11.86
N ASP A 91 19.84 -7.50 -10.96
CA ASP A 91 19.53 -8.79 -10.34
C ASP A 91 18.07 -8.88 -9.95
N ALA A 92 17.54 -10.10 -9.87
CA ALA A 92 16.12 -10.38 -9.65
C ALA A 92 15.44 -9.29 -8.80
N PRO A 93 14.46 -8.57 -9.35
CA PRO A 93 13.84 -7.45 -8.66
C PRO A 93 13.29 -7.92 -7.32
N PHE A 94 13.62 -7.18 -6.29
CA PHE A 94 13.28 -7.52 -4.90
C PHE A 94 13.95 -8.79 -4.34
N ALA A 95 15.03 -9.32 -4.94
CA ALA A 95 15.72 -10.51 -4.43
C ALA A 95 16.19 -10.36 -2.97
N ASN A 96 16.63 -9.17 -2.59
CA ASN A 96 17.12 -8.86 -1.26
C ASN A 96 16.09 -8.17 -0.36
N ILE A 97 14.82 -8.24 -0.72
CA ILE A 97 13.77 -7.54 0.02
C ILE A 97 13.41 -8.24 1.34
N ILE A 98 13.64 -9.55 1.42
CA ILE A 98 13.40 -10.32 2.65
C ILE A 98 14.41 -9.88 3.70
N GLY A 99 13.90 -9.48 4.87
CA GLY A 99 14.69 -8.92 5.95
C GLY A 99 14.90 -7.40 5.88
N ALA A 100 14.48 -6.74 4.79
CA ALA A 100 14.53 -5.30 4.66
C ALA A 100 13.54 -4.61 5.60
N GLU A 101 13.98 -3.48 6.17
CA GLU A 101 13.16 -2.61 6.99
C GLU A 101 12.50 -1.54 6.13
N PHE A 102 11.21 -1.36 6.34
CA PHE A 102 10.38 -0.36 5.67
C PHE A 102 9.84 0.64 6.70
N PRO A 103 10.57 1.72 6.99
CA PRO A 103 10.03 2.85 7.75
C PRO A 103 8.78 3.44 7.08
N PRO A 104 8.01 4.26 7.78
CA PRO A 104 6.89 4.99 7.19
C PRO A 104 7.30 5.74 5.92
N SER A 105 6.48 5.66 4.89
CA SER A 105 6.71 6.25 3.56
C SER A 105 7.90 5.70 2.78
N HIS A 106 8.69 4.77 3.33
CA HIS A 106 9.79 4.15 2.60
C HIS A 106 9.27 3.37 1.38
N LYS A 107 10.01 3.46 0.29
CA LYS A 107 9.67 2.77 -0.96
C LYS A 107 10.91 2.16 -1.60
N ILE A 108 10.75 1.00 -2.20
CA ILE A 108 11.71 0.36 -3.09
C ILE A 108 11.03 0.21 -4.44
N PHE A 109 11.73 0.43 -5.52
CA PHE A 109 11.18 0.32 -6.86
C PHE A 109 12.09 -0.49 -7.78
N SER A 110 11.47 -1.13 -8.77
CA SER A 110 12.12 -1.78 -9.89
C SER A 110 11.57 -1.22 -11.19
N GLN A 111 12.46 -0.88 -12.10
CA GLN A 111 12.09 -0.40 -13.43
C GLN A 111 11.72 -1.57 -14.33
N LEU A 112 10.59 -1.46 -15.04
CA LEU A 112 10.10 -2.48 -15.95
C LEU A 112 10.46 -2.15 -17.39
N VAL A 113 10.77 -3.18 -18.18
CA VAL A 113 11.05 -3.07 -19.61
C VAL A 113 9.73 -2.91 -20.36
N ARG A 114 9.48 -1.74 -20.89
CA ARG A 114 8.22 -1.39 -21.56
C ARG A 114 7.82 -2.36 -22.68
N LEU A 115 8.77 -2.66 -23.57
CA LEU A 115 8.50 -3.53 -24.73
C LEU A 115 8.10 -4.94 -24.34
N GLU A 116 8.77 -5.52 -23.35
CA GLU A 116 8.43 -6.86 -22.84
C GLU A 116 7.08 -6.84 -22.13
N LEU A 117 6.81 -5.80 -21.35
CA LEU A 117 5.54 -5.62 -20.66
C LEU A 117 4.37 -5.52 -21.64
N GLU A 118 4.51 -4.70 -22.69
CA GLU A 118 3.50 -4.55 -23.75
C GLU A 118 3.29 -5.86 -24.52
N LYS A 119 4.36 -6.57 -24.87
CA LYS A 119 4.31 -7.86 -25.55
C LYS A 119 3.57 -8.91 -24.74
N ILE A 120 3.95 -9.12 -23.49
CA ILE A 120 3.31 -10.09 -22.59
C ILE A 120 1.84 -9.75 -22.39
N THR A 121 1.52 -8.47 -22.18
CA THR A 121 0.14 -8.01 -22.01
C THR A 121 -0.72 -8.29 -23.23
N LEU A 122 -0.21 -8.04 -24.44
CA LEU A 122 -0.92 -8.30 -25.68
C LEU A 122 -1.12 -9.80 -25.94
N ASP A 123 -0.10 -10.62 -25.71
CA ASP A 123 -0.16 -12.07 -25.90
C ASP A 123 -1.11 -12.71 -24.88
N TYR A 124 -1.07 -12.26 -23.63
CA TYR A 124 -2.00 -12.71 -22.61
C TYR A 124 -3.45 -12.34 -22.95
N PHE A 125 -3.70 -11.11 -23.40
CA PHE A 125 -5.03 -10.67 -23.82
C PHE A 125 -5.56 -11.46 -25.02
N ARG A 126 -4.70 -11.73 -26.01
CA ARG A 126 -5.07 -12.54 -27.20
C ARG A 126 -5.51 -13.95 -26.80
N THR A 127 -4.82 -14.54 -25.85
CA THR A 127 -5.04 -15.93 -25.42
C THR A 127 -6.23 -16.04 -24.47
N HIS A 128 -6.32 -15.16 -23.47
CA HIS A 128 -7.26 -15.31 -22.36
C HIS A 128 -8.47 -14.37 -22.44
N LYS A 129 -8.46 -13.37 -23.35
CA LYS A 129 -9.50 -12.31 -23.47
C LYS A 129 -9.71 -11.53 -22.17
N LYS A 130 -8.69 -11.45 -21.33
CA LYS A 130 -8.68 -10.76 -20.04
C LYS A 130 -7.45 -9.87 -19.93
N PRO A 131 -7.50 -8.76 -19.17
CA PRO A 131 -6.31 -7.97 -18.91
C PRO A 131 -5.29 -8.78 -18.12
N PHE A 132 -4.01 -8.54 -18.39
CA PHE A 132 -2.92 -9.16 -17.65
C PHE A 132 -2.79 -8.50 -16.27
N ALA A 133 -2.81 -9.30 -15.23
CA ALA A 133 -2.62 -8.89 -13.85
C ALA A 133 -1.56 -9.76 -13.18
N ILE A 134 -0.80 -9.19 -12.28
CA ILE A 134 0.20 -9.87 -11.46
C ILE A 134 -0.29 -9.85 -10.03
N ASN A 135 -0.30 -11.00 -9.37
CA ASN A 135 -0.60 -11.11 -7.95
C ASN A 135 0.70 -11.08 -7.15
N ILE A 136 0.78 -10.17 -6.17
CA ILE A 136 1.93 -10.03 -5.27
C ILE A 136 1.45 -10.21 -3.84
N PHE A 137 2.04 -11.18 -3.15
CA PHE A 137 1.86 -11.44 -1.74
C PHE A 137 3.06 -10.94 -0.95
N VAL A 138 2.81 -10.14 0.09
CA VAL A 138 3.83 -9.62 1.00
C VAL A 138 3.42 -9.91 2.43
N GLU A 139 4.31 -10.55 3.19
CA GLU A 139 4.17 -10.74 4.63
C GLU A 139 5.26 -9.95 5.36
N TYR A 140 4.90 -9.30 6.44
CA TYR A 140 5.81 -8.46 7.20
C TYR A 140 5.45 -8.42 8.68
N ILE A 141 6.46 -8.15 9.51
CA ILE A 141 6.35 -8.02 10.96
C ILE A 141 6.52 -6.55 11.32
N SER A 142 5.62 -6.02 12.15
CA SER A 142 5.74 -4.68 12.72
C SER A 142 6.72 -4.64 13.90
N ASP A 143 7.09 -3.44 14.34
CA ASP A 143 7.90 -3.24 15.55
C ASP A 143 7.26 -3.83 16.82
N SER A 144 5.94 -3.99 16.85
CA SER A 144 5.20 -4.67 17.91
C SER A 144 5.18 -6.20 17.81
N ASN A 145 5.95 -6.80 16.90
CA ASN A 145 5.93 -8.22 16.56
C ASN A 145 4.59 -8.77 16.03
N ALA A 146 3.68 -7.91 15.61
CA ALA A 146 2.48 -8.34 14.95
C ALA A 146 2.78 -8.67 13.48
N ILE A 147 2.27 -9.82 13.01
CA ILE A 147 2.43 -10.28 11.63
C ILE A 147 1.24 -9.79 10.81
N TYR A 148 1.53 -9.20 9.67
CA TYR A 148 0.56 -8.74 8.69
C TYR A 148 0.88 -9.33 7.32
N SER A 149 -0.15 -9.51 6.51
CA SER A 149 0.01 -9.95 5.13
C SER A 149 -0.93 -9.17 4.22
N GLU A 150 -0.43 -8.82 3.05
CA GLU A 150 -1.20 -8.13 2.01
C GLU A 150 -1.08 -8.93 0.72
N ASN A 151 -2.22 -9.13 0.06
CA ASN A 151 -2.29 -9.73 -1.27
C ASN A 151 -2.86 -8.69 -2.22
N THR A 152 -2.13 -8.38 -3.29
CA THR A 152 -2.47 -7.27 -4.20
C THR A 152 -2.40 -7.73 -5.64
N ASP A 153 -3.51 -7.58 -6.35
CA ASP A 153 -3.58 -7.77 -7.80
C ASP A 153 -3.25 -6.46 -8.52
N ILE A 154 -2.18 -6.44 -9.27
CA ILE A 154 -1.74 -5.30 -10.07
C ILE A 154 -2.16 -5.54 -11.51
N ASN A 155 -3.16 -4.81 -11.98
CA ASN A 155 -3.64 -4.90 -13.35
C ASN A 155 -2.76 -4.08 -14.29
N ILE A 156 -1.90 -4.75 -15.03
CA ILE A 156 -0.98 -4.14 -15.98
C ILE A 156 -1.70 -3.78 -17.30
N GLY A 157 -2.74 -4.53 -17.66
CA GLY A 157 -3.48 -4.31 -18.90
C GLY A 157 -4.14 -2.94 -19.01
N HIS A 158 -4.51 -2.32 -17.90
CA HIS A 158 -5.06 -0.96 -17.88
C HIS A 158 -4.04 0.13 -18.23
N ILE A 159 -2.77 -0.14 -18.05
CA ILE A 159 -1.70 0.84 -18.27
C ILE A 159 -1.17 0.75 -19.69
N SER A 160 -1.08 -0.43 -20.27
CA SER A 160 -0.59 -0.64 -21.64
C SER A 160 -1.54 -0.14 -22.73
N GLY A 161 -2.84 0.02 -22.41
CA GLY A 161 -3.86 0.51 -23.36
C GLY A 161 -3.99 2.04 -23.43
N VAL A 162 -3.32 2.78 -22.58
CA VAL A 162 -3.41 4.23 -22.56
C VAL A 162 -2.38 4.81 -23.54
N LEU A 163 -2.87 5.41 -24.62
CA LEU A 163 -2.04 6.18 -25.56
C LEU A 163 -1.54 7.44 -24.86
N HIS A 164 -0.32 7.37 -24.36
CA HIS A 164 0.36 8.51 -23.76
C HIS A 164 1.13 9.27 -24.84
N SER A 165 0.48 10.20 -25.54
CA SER A 165 1.18 11.16 -26.38
C SER A 165 1.40 12.45 -25.60
N ARG A 166 2.64 12.74 -25.22
CA ARG A 166 3.00 14.12 -24.92
C ARG A 166 3.18 14.86 -26.25
N PRO A 167 2.57 16.03 -26.42
CA PRO A 167 2.86 16.85 -27.60
C PRO A 167 4.36 17.16 -27.63
N HIS A 168 4.99 16.97 -28.78
CA HIS A 168 6.38 17.40 -28.97
C HIS A 168 6.47 18.90 -28.67
N PRO A 169 7.46 19.34 -27.91
CA PRO A 169 7.64 20.75 -27.65
C PRO A 169 7.94 21.50 -28.95
N ASN A 170 7.03 22.34 -29.37
CA ASN A 170 7.18 23.11 -30.57
C ASN A 170 7.90 24.45 -30.33
N ASN A 171 8.12 24.83 -29.07
CA ASN A 171 8.78 26.05 -28.67
C ASN A 171 9.54 25.90 -27.36
N SER A 172 10.38 26.87 -27.01
CA SER A 172 11.19 26.90 -25.81
C SER A 172 10.34 26.87 -24.50
N GLU A 173 9.16 27.49 -24.53
CA GLU A 173 8.26 27.54 -23.38
C GLU A 173 7.69 26.15 -23.05
N THR A 174 7.28 25.40 -24.07
CA THR A 174 6.82 24.01 -23.91
C THR A 174 7.96 23.10 -23.42
N SER A 175 9.19 23.36 -23.88
CA SER A 175 10.38 22.62 -23.42
C SER A 175 10.67 22.87 -21.94
N LEU A 176 10.60 24.13 -21.49
CA LEU A 176 10.78 24.53 -20.10
C LEU A 176 9.69 23.93 -19.19
N ARG A 177 8.44 23.94 -19.66
CA ARG A 177 7.32 23.32 -18.95
C ARG A 177 7.53 21.81 -18.78
N ASN A 178 7.95 21.11 -19.82
CA ASN A 178 8.25 19.68 -19.77
C ASN A 178 9.42 19.37 -18.81
N ILE A 179 10.41 20.27 -18.69
CA ILE A 179 11.49 20.14 -17.70
C ILE A 179 10.96 20.34 -16.29
N ALA A 180 10.12 21.36 -16.07
CA ALA A 180 9.52 21.62 -14.76
C ALA A 180 8.63 20.43 -14.31
N ASP A 181 7.78 19.93 -15.20
CA ASP A 181 6.96 18.74 -14.94
C ASP A 181 7.81 17.51 -14.63
N GLY A 182 8.95 17.35 -15.33
CA GLY A 182 9.91 16.28 -15.07
C GLY A 182 10.57 16.38 -13.70
N ILE A 183 10.87 17.59 -13.22
CA ILE A 183 11.43 17.83 -11.88
C ILE A 183 10.38 17.52 -10.81
N ILE A 184 9.12 17.91 -11.02
CA ILE A 184 8.01 17.60 -10.12
C ILE A 184 7.80 16.09 -10.02
N ASP A 185 7.73 15.39 -11.17
CA ASP A 185 7.61 13.94 -11.24
C ASP A 185 8.76 13.22 -10.48
N LEU A 186 9.98 13.74 -10.58
CA LEU A 186 11.12 13.23 -9.82
C LEU A 186 10.95 13.52 -8.34
N GLY A 187 10.53 14.73 -7.96
CA GLY A 187 10.28 15.12 -6.58
C GLY A 187 9.26 14.20 -5.91
N GLU A 188 8.13 13.93 -6.57
CA GLU A 188 7.09 13.03 -6.05
C GLU A 188 7.56 11.57 -5.90
N LYS A 189 8.58 11.16 -6.65
CA LYS A 189 9.14 9.81 -6.55
C LYS A 189 10.18 9.65 -5.46
N PHE A 190 10.86 10.72 -5.10
CA PHE A 190 11.91 10.71 -4.09
C PHE A 190 11.46 11.22 -2.71
N LEU A 191 10.26 11.76 -2.60
CA LEU A 191 9.57 12.07 -1.34
C LEU A 191 8.58 10.96 -0.96
#